data_d9a73f70c899ac8519c03e5b82cac052
#
_entry.id   d9a73f70c899ac8519c03e5b82cac052
#
_cell.length_a   1.000
_cell.length_b   1.000
_cell.length_c   1.000
_cell.angle_alpha   90.00
_cell.angle_beta   90.00
_cell.angle_gamma   90.00
#
_symmetry.space_group_name_H-M   'P 1'
#
loop_
_entity.id
_entity.type
_entity.pdbx_description
1 polymer ?
#
loop_
_entity_poly.entity_id
_entity_poly.type
_entity_poly.pdbx_seq_one_letter_code
_entity_poly.pdbx_strand_id
1 'polypeptide(L)'
;MWNRQLDIYGRVRKEYKHSSLGDEVFPFVPFLYQGQYYDFETNLAYNRFRYYSPETGAYISQDPIDLEGNNPNIYAYVEDSNCWVDVFGLSCSSDARKLGKALGKRPTAKYRAHHIVMSNSKDVRMRWLRRKMKRLGIDINKDVNGVWLPEKAQDRKKGDTATAHSGEGVHGDDYKQHVWETLKGAKTKDEFEQGLAKLKNELSNGKTFAVKHK
;
A
#
# COMPACT_ATOMS: atom_id res chain seq x y z
N MET A 1 -30.67 1.69 -16.11
CA MET A 1 -29.43 1.04 -15.65
C MET A 1 -28.34 1.31 -16.67
N TRP A 2 -27.15 1.68 -16.25
CA TRP A 2 -26.01 1.97 -17.11
C TRP A 2 -24.89 0.98 -16.84
N ASN A 3 -24.32 0.37 -17.87
CA ASN A 3 -23.25 -0.60 -17.77
C ASN A 3 -22.14 -0.23 -18.78
N ARG A 4 -20.91 -0.25 -18.30
CA ARG A 4 -19.73 0.05 -19.09
C ARG A 4 -18.70 -1.06 -18.94
N GLN A 5 -18.14 -1.52 -20.05
CA GLN A 5 -17.01 -2.45 -20.07
C GLN A 5 -15.77 -1.69 -20.50
N LEU A 6 -14.73 -1.78 -19.67
CA LEU A 6 -13.42 -1.21 -19.94
C LEU A 6 -12.47 -2.28 -20.49
N ASP A 7 -11.48 -1.86 -21.29
CA ASP A 7 -10.33 -2.71 -21.61
C ASP A 7 -9.26 -2.63 -20.50
N ILE A 8 -8.16 -3.33 -20.70
CA ILE A 8 -7.03 -3.38 -19.74
C ILE A 8 -6.32 -2.03 -19.54
N TYR A 9 -6.61 -1.03 -20.37
CA TYR A 9 -6.09 0.34 -20.27
C TYR A 9 -7.15 1.34 -19.79
N GLY A 10 -8.35 0.85 -19.45
CA GLY A 10 -9.44 1.71 -19.00
C GLY A 10 -10.23 2.37 -20.11
N ARG A 11 -9.99 2.05 -21.40
CA ARG A 11 -10.80 2.56 -22.49
C ARG A 11 -12.17 1.89 -22.48
N VAL A 12 -13.21 2.66 -22.83
CA VAL A 12 -14.57 2.14 -22.95
C VAL A 12 -14.66 1.24 -24.18
N ARG A 13 -14.82 -0.07 -23.98
CA ARG A 13 -15.05 -1.05 -25.07
C ARG A 13 -16.50 -1.13 -25.48
N LYS A 14 -17.39 -1.15 -24.50
CA LYS A 14 -18.84 -1.21 -24.70
C LYS A 14 -19.56 -0.42 -23.62
N GLU A 15 -20.61 0.27 -24.03
CA GLU A 15 -21.47 1.01 -23.12
C GLU A 15 -22.94 0.67 -23.45
N TYR A 16 -23.67 0.24 -22.43
CA TYR A 16 -25.08 -0.09 -22.53
C TYR A 16 -25.88 0.87 -21.67
N LYS A 17 -26.81 1.59 -22.30
CA LYS A 17 -27.75 2.48 -21.66
C LYS A 17 -29.11 1.83 -21.67
N HIS A 18 -29.64 1.44 -20.52
CA HIS A 18 -31.05 1.06 -20.38
C HIS A 18 -31.87 2.33 -20.13
N SER A 19 -32.49 2.87 -21.16
CA SER A 19 -33.41 3.98 -21.01
C SER A 19 -34.81 3.45 -20.70
N SER A 20 -35.25 3.61 -19.46
CA SER A 20 -36.67 3.68 -19.09
C SER A 20 -37.15 5.12 -18.95
N LEU A 21 -36.33 6.10 -19.26
CA LEU A 21 -36.57 7.54 -19.23
C LEU A 21 -36.18 8.10 -20.58
N GLY A 22 -37.07 8.85 -21.21
CA GLY A 22 -36.93 9.39 -22.57
C GLY A 22 -35.57 10.04 -22.88
N ASP A 23 -35.28 10.18 -24.14
CA ASP A 23 -33.97 10.45 -24.76
C ASP A 23 -33.23 11.74 -24.38
N GLU A 24 -33.69 12.52 -23.39
CA GLU A 24 -33.20 13.88 -23.21
C GLU A 24 -32.23 14.15 -22.06
N VAL A 25 -32.04 13.25 -21.11
CA VAL A 25 -31.03 13.46 -20.03
C VAL A 25 -30.35 12.16 -19.68
N PHE A 26 -29.16 11.96 -20.23
CA PHE A 26 -28.31 10.84 -19.83
C PHE A 26 -27.40 11.28 -18.67
N PRO A 27 -27.53 10.71 -17.46
CA PRO A 27 -26.50 10.88 -16.45
C PRO A 27 -25.22 10.24 -16.99
N PHE A 28 -24.31 11.08 -17.44
CA PHE A 28 -22.98 10.66 -17.78
C PHE A 28 -22.22 10.28 -16.52
N VAL A 29 -21.64 9.07 -16.49
CA VAL A 29 -20.78 8.63 -15.39
C VAL A 29 -19.32 8.77 -15.82
N PRO A 30 -18.61 9.79 -15.36
CA PRO A 30 -17.26 10.13 -15.82
C PRO A 30 -16.17 9.26 -15.17
N PHE A 31 -16.49 8.06 -14.68
CA PHE A 31 -15.53 7.21 -13.99
C PHE A 31 -15.04 6.08 -14.90
N LEU A 32 -13.71 5.87 -14.91
CA LEU A 32 -13.06 4.73 -15.56
C LEU A 32 -12.64 3.72 -14.48
N TYR A 33 -11.34 3.62 -14.15
CA TYR A 33 -10.90 2.84 -13.01
C TYR A 33 -11.18 3.54 -11.67
N GLN A 34 -11.03 2.80 -10.57
CA GLN A 34 -11.23 3.37 -9.24
C GLN A 34 -10.31 4.58 -9.01
N GLY A 35 -10.93 5.73 -8.67
CA GLY A 35 -10.21 6.98 -8.44
C GLY A 35 -10.01 7.85 -9.67
N GLN A 36 -10.37 7.37 -10.87
CA GLN A 36 -10.23 8.11 -12.12
C GLN A 36 -11.54 8.83 -12.50
N TYR A 37 -11.42 10.11 -12.83
CA TYR A 37 -12.48 10.95 -13.39
C TYR A 37 -12.11 11.28 -14.84
N TYR A 38 -12.93 10.84 -15.81
CA TYR A 38 -12.68 11.05 -17.22
C TYR A 38 -13.14 12.44 -17.67
N ASP A 39 -12.23 13.15 -18.29
CA ASP A 39 -12.46 14.45 -18.91
C ASP A 39 -12.57 14.27 -20.42
N PHE A 40 -13.72 14.65 -20.99
CA PHE A 40 -14.00 14.52 -22.43
C PHE A 40 -13.32 15.57 -23.29
N GLU A 41 -13.03 16.74 -22.73
CA GLU A 41 -12.42 17.80 -23.50
C GLU A 41 -10.97 17.43 -23.82
N THR A 42 -10.30 16.78 -22.88
CA THR A 42 -8.89 16.38 -23.03
C THR A 42 -8.70 14.91 -23.40
N ASN A 43 -9.75 14.07 -23.29
CA ASN A 43 -9.68 12.60 -23.40
C ASN A 43 -8.74 11.93 -22.39
N LEU A 44 -8.51 12.58 -21.26
CA LEU A 44 -7.68 12.08 -20.17
C LEU A 44 -8.52 11.70 -18.98
N ALA A 45 -7.98 10.84 -18.12
CA ALA A 45 -8.57 10.52 -16.84
C ALA A 45 -7.78 11.22 -15.71
N TYR A 46 -8.42 12.14 -15.00
CA TYR A 46 -7.83 12.75 -13.79
C TYR A 46 -7.78 11.74 -12.66
N ASN A 47 -6.58 11.46 -12.18
CA ASN A 47 -6.31 10.53 -11.09
C ASN A 47 -5.55 11.23 -9.97
N ARG A 48 -6.22 12.12 -9.23
CA ARG A 48 -5.73 12.93 -8.11
C ARG A 48 -4.49 13.78 -8.41
N PHE A 49 -3.32 13.16 -8.52
CA PHE A 49 -2.05 13.88 -8.69
C PHE A 49 -1.53 13.87 -10.12
N ARG A 50 -2.11 13.02 -10.98
CA ARG A 50 -1.69 12.89 -12.38
C ARG A 50 -2.88 12.74 -13.33
N TYR A 51 -2.66 13.05 -14.59
CA TYR A 51 -3.56 12.70 -15.68
C TYR A 51 -3.10 11.42 -16.36
N TYR A 52 -4.02 10.51 -16.54
CA TYR A 52 -3.82 9.22 -17.18
C TYR A 52 -4.43 9.23 -18.57
N SER A 53 -3.72 8.73 -19.57
CA SER A 53 -4.22 8.53 -20.93
C SER A 53 -4.68 7.08 -21.10
N PRO A 54 -6.00 6.84 -21.23
CA PRO A 54 -6.51 5.50 -21.55
C PRO A 54 -6.04 4.98 -22.90
N GLU A 55 -5.68 5.88 -23.82
CA GLU A 55 -5.20 5.54 -25.15
C GLU A 55 -3.80 4.91 -25.11
N THR A 56 -2.91 5.47 -24.34
CA THR A 56 -1.52 4.98 -24.19
C THR A 56 -1.33 3.99 -23.06
N GLY A 57 -2.29 3.92 -22.12
CA GLY A 57 -2.18 3.09 -20.91
C GLY A 57 -1.19 3.64 -19.90
N ALA A 58 -0.88 4.94 -19.94
CA ALA A 58 0.17 5.57 -19.12
C ALA A 58 -0.24 6.96 -18.63
N TYR A 59 0.44 7.44 -17.59
CA TYR A 59 0.33 8.84 -17.19
C TYR A 59 1.02 9.77 -18.19
N ILE A 60 0.51 10.98 -18.34
CA ILE A 60 1.11 12.00 -19.23
C ILE A 60 2.20 12.82 -18.55
N SER A 61 2.35 12.70 -17.23
CA SER A 61 3.40 13.34 -16.44
C SER A 61 4.20 12.31 -15.67
N GLN A 62 5.44 12.66 -15.36
CA GLN A 62 6.32 11.86 -14.53
C GLN A 62 5.72 11.67 -13.12
N ASP A 63 6.08 10.56 -12.47
CA ASP A 63 5.69 10.32 -11.10
C ASP A 63 6.36 11.37 -10.17
N PRO A 64 5.58 12.13 -9.37
CA PRO A 64 6.17 13.10 -8.43
C PRO A 64 7.10 12.48 -7.39
N ILE A 65 7.01 11.16 -7.17
CA ILE A 65 7.91 10.42 -6.28
C ILE A 65 9.07 9.74 -7.02
N ASP A 66 9.14 9.96 -8.35
CA ASP A 66 10.22 9.52 -9.24
C ASP A 66 10.61 8.04 -9.05
N LEU A 67 11.89 7.72 -9.21
CA LEU A 67 12.43 6.37 -9.03
C LEU A 67 12.28 5.81 -7.59
N GLU A 68 11.91 6.64 -6.61
CA GLU A 68 11.54 6.15 -5.27
C GLU A 68 10.33 5.20 -5.31
N GLY A 69 9.49 5.29 -6.35
CA GLY A 69 8.44 4.32 -6.69
C GLY A 69 8.95 2.95 -7.11
N ASN A 70 10.25 2.80 -7.39
CA ASN A 70 10.92 1.57 -7.85
C ASN A 70 10.31 0.95 -9.12
N ASN A 71 9.60 1.76 -9.90
CA ASN A 71 9.18 1.43 -11.25
C ASN A 71 10.11 2.18 -12.22
N PRO A 72 10.89 1.49 -13.07
CA PRO A 72 11.76 2.14 -14.05
C PRO A 72 10.95 2.96 -15.08
N ASN A 73 9.66 2.65 -15.23
CA ASN A 73 8.74 3.44 -16.05
C ASN A 73 7.97 4.43 -15.15
N ILE A 74 8.50 5.64 -15.06
CA ILE A 74 7.92 6.76 -14.27
C ILE A 74 6.55 7.25 -14.78
N TYR A 75 6.11 6.78 -15.95
CA TYR A 75 4.80 7.05 -16.54
C TYR A 75 3.81 5.90 -16.37
N ALA A 76 4.23 4.74 -15.83
CA ALA A 76 3.33 3.59 -15.71
C ALA A 76 2.19 3.85 -14.73
N TYR A 77 1.00 3.32 -15.06
CA TYR A 77 -0.16 3.31 -14.18
C TYR A 77 0.05 2.33 -13.02
N VAL A 78 0.21 1.06 -13.33
CA VAL A 78 0.54 -0.04 -12.40
C VAL A 78 1.32 -1.11 -13.15
N GLU A 79 1.96 -2.06 -12.43
CA GLU A 79 2.69 -3.16 -13.09
C GLU A 79 1.73 -4.17 -13.75
N ASP A 80 0.56 -4.41 -13.16
CA ASP A 80 -0.47 -5.33 -13.65
C ASP A 80 -1.86 -4.75 -13.38
N SER A 81 -2.50 -4.21 -14.42
CA SER A 81 -3.83 -3.60 -14.35
C SER A 81 -4.96 -4.61 -14.10
N ASN A 82 -4.71 -5.93 -14.20
CA ASN A 82 -5.71 -6.94 -13.86
C ASN A 82 -5.86 -7.13 -12.35
N CYS A 83 -4.81 -6.81 -11.58
CA CYS A 83 -4.75 -7.08 -10.15
C CYS A 83 -4.60 -5.81 -9.29
N TRP A 84 -4.26 -4.69 -9.89
CA TRP A 84 -3.88 -3.47 -9.20
C TRP A 84 -4.60 -2.25 -9.72
N VAL A 85 -4.86 -1.30 -8.82
CA VAL A 85 -5.44 0.01 -9.10
C VAL A 85 -4.60 1.08 -8.43
N ASP A 86 -4.23 2.13 -9.18
CA ASP A 86 -3.54 3.28 -8.62
C ASP A 86 -4.55 4.33 -8.13
N VAL A 87 -5.01 4.17 -6.89
CA VAL A 87 -6.04 5.04 -6.29
C VAL A 87 -5.56 6.49 -6.09
N PHE A 88 -4.25 6.71 -6.07
CA PHE A 88 -3.67 8.01 -5.77
C PHE A 88 -3.02 8.71 -6.98
N GLY A 89 -2.94 8.04 -8.12
CA GLY A 89 -2.18 8.57 -9.26
C GLY A 89 -0.68 8.67 -8.96
N LEU A 90 -0.20 7.86 -8.05
CA LEU A 90 1.20 7.73 -7.65
C LEU A 90 1.54 6.26 -7.78
N SER A 91 2.41 5.88 -8.70
CA SER A 91 2.83 4.50 -8.90
C SER A 91 3.54 3.98 -7.65
N CYS A 92 2.74 3.59 -6.67
CA CYS A 92 3.24 2.89 -5.50
C CYS A 92 3.62 1.46 -5.89
N SER A 93 4.87 1.19 -6.13
CA SER A 93 5.38 -0.06 -5.59
C SER A 93 5.18 0.07 -4.07
N SER A 94 4.11 -0.53 -3.53
CA SER A 94 3.79 -0.32 -2.13
C SER A 94 5.05 -0.62 -1.31
N ASP A 95 5.39 0.21 -0.32
CA ASP A 95 6.50 -0.07 0.60
C ASP A 95 6.46 -1.51 1.10
N ALA A 96 5.25 -2.06 1.24
CA ALA A 96 5.01 -3.46 1.56
C ALA A 96 5.60 -4.44 0.52
N ARG A 97 5.62 -4.08 -0.78
CA ARG A 97 6.24 -4.93 -1.83
C ARG A 97 7.76 -4.85 -1.77
N LYS A 98 8.32 -3.64 -1.59
CA LYS A 98 9.77 -3.44 -1.40
C LYS A 98 10.25 -4.24 -0.20
N LEU A 99 9.54 -4.10 0.91
CA LEU A 99 9.80 -4.88 2.11
C LEU A 99 9.67 -6.38 1.87
N GLY A 100 8.62 -6.82 1.16
CA GLY A 100 8.43 -8.23 0.82
C GLY A 100 9.57 -8.81 -0.02
N LYS A 101 10.13 -8.03 -0.96
CA LYS A 101 11.34 -8.43 -1.71
C LYS A 101 12.55 -8.55 -0.79
N ALA A 102 12.74 -7.62 0.15
CA ALA A 102 13.83 -7.65 1.12
C ALA A 102 13.72 -8.82 2.12
N LEU A 103 12.50 -9.16 2.53
CA LEU A 103 12.22 -10.30 3.41
C LEU A 103 12.40 -11.66 2.73
N GLY A 104 12.49 -11.70 1.40
CA GLY A 104 12.67 -12.91 0.63
C GLY A 104 11.40 -13.76 0.52
N LYS A 105 11.57 -15.10 0.51
CA LYS A 105 10.49 -16.05 0.21
C LYS A 105 9.29 -15.89 1.15
N ARG A 106 8.14 -15.56 0.58
CA ARG A 106 6.86 -15.45 1.28
C ARG A 106 6.41 -16.81 1.80
N PRO A 107 6.04 -16.94 3.09
CA PRO A 107 5.67 -18.25 3.68
C PRO A 107 4.48 -18.92 2.99
N THR A 108 3.40 -18.19 2.74
CA THR A 108 2.24 -18.59 1.91
C THR A 108 1.60 -17.36 1.29
N ALA A 109 0.67 -17.53 0.32
CA ALA A 109 -0.09 -16.44 -0.27
C ALA A 109 -0.90 -15.60 0.75
N LYS A 110 -1.15 -16.15 1.93
CA LYS A 110 -1.91 -15.52 3.01
C LYS A 110 -1.06 -14.74 4.03
N TYR A 111 0.25 -14.59 3.79
CA TYR A 111 1.12 -13.75 4.62
C TYR A 111 1.32 -12.39 4.00
N ARG A 112 1.48 -11.37 4.85
CA ARG A 112 1.73 -9.98 4.46
C ARG A 112 3.07 -9.51 4.99
N ALA A 113 3.80 -8.75 4.18
CA ALA A 113 4.98 -8.04 4.64
C ALA A 113 4.54 -6.87 5.52
N HIS A 114 4.95 -6.88 6.78
CA HIS A 114 4.61 -5.87 7.78
C HIS A 114 5.83 -5.07 8.17
N HIS A 115 5.74 -3.73 8.06
CA HIS A 115 6.77 -2.82 8.57
C HIS A 115 6.64 -2.66 10.08
N ILE A 116 7.68 -2.96 10.83
CA ILE A 116 7.72 -2.75 12.29
C ILE A 116 7.57 -1.26 12.58
N VAL A 117 8.45 -0.42 12.02
CA VAL A 117 8.22 1.03 11.94
C VAL A 117 7.42 1.29 10.67
N MET A 118 6.14 1.61 10.83
CA MET A 118 5.17 1.70 9.73
C MET A 118 5.53 2.81 8.73
N SER A 119 5.67 2.48 7.44
CA SER A 119 6.10 3.40 6.38
C SER A 119 5.11 4.56 6.15
N ASN A 120 3.81 4.29 6.12
CA ASN A 120 2.76 5.25 5.76
C ASN A 120 1.94 5.79 6.93
N SER A 121 2.32 5.48 8.18
CA SER A 121 1.56 5.94 9.35
C SER A 121 1.66 7.46 9.53
N LYS A 122 0.50 8.12 9.74
CA LYS A 122 0.43 9.55 10.10
C LYS A 122 0.72 9.82 11.58
N ASP A 123 0.89 8.79 12.41
CA ASP A 123 1.21 8.88 13.83
C ASP A 123 2.55 9.60 14.05
N VAL A 124 2.56 10.49 15.01
CA VAL A 124 3.74 11.34 15.29
C VAL A 124 4.97 10.51 15.72
N ARG A 125 4.77 9.43 16.51
CA ARG A 125 5.81 8.50 16.96
C ARG A 125 6.44 7.78 15.76
N MET A 126 5.59 7.26 14.85
CA MET A 126 6.05 6.56 13.64
C MET A 126 6.80 7.50 12.69
N ARG A 127 6.33 8.75 12.52
CA ARG A 127 7.03 9.77 11.73
C ARG A 127 8.41 10.11 12.31
N TRP A 128 8.49 10.23 13.63
CA TRP A 128 9.75 10.51 14.31
C TRP A 128 10.73 9.33 14.16
N LEU A 129 10.26 8.09 14.33
CA LEU A 129 11.08 6.88 14.16
C LEU A 129 11.60 6.75 12.73
N ARG A 130 10.78 7.02 11.70
CA ARG A 130 11.25 7.06 10.30
C ARG A 130 12.37 8.09 10.08
N ARG A 131 12.23 9.30 10.64
CA ARG A 131 13.30 10.31 10.56
C ARG A 131 14.58 9.84 11.27
N LYS A 132 14.44 9.13 12.38
CA LYS A 132 15.57 8.56 13.11
C LYS A 132 16.24 7.45 12.30
N MET A 133 15.47 6.53 11.70
CA MET A 133 15.99 5.51 10.79
C MET A 133 16.82 6.15 9.66
N LYS A 134 16.25 7.16 8.98
CA LYS A 134 16.97 7.89 7.91
C LYS A 134 18.30 8.49 8.41
N ARG A 135 18.33 9.10 9.59
CA ARG A 135 19.58 9.65 10.18
C ARG A 135 20.60 8.57 10.51
N LEU A 136 20.16 7.39 10.91
CA LEU A 136 21.01 6.24 11.22
C LEU A 136 21.40 5.43 9.97
N GLY A 137 20.98 5.84 8.77
CA GLY A 137 21.25 5.12 7.52
C GLY A 137 20.52 3.78 7.41
N ILE A 138 19.33 3.66 8.02
CA ILE A 138 18.50 2.46 7.96
C ILE A 138 17.35 2.72 6.97
N ASP A 139 17.30 1.93 5.89
CA ASP A 139 16.19 1.97 4.93
C ASP A 139 14.92 1.41 5.56
N ILE A 140 13.79 2.12 5.39
CA ILE A 140 12.48 1.73 5.91
C ILE A 140 12.02 0.38 5.33
N ASN A 141 12.42 0.05 4.10
CA ASN A 141 12.06 -1.15 3.38
C ASN A 141 13.07 -2.30 3.53
N LYS A 142 14.09 -2.13 4.38
CA LYS A 142 15.06 -3.17 4.64
C LYS A 142 14.46 -4.29 5.51
N ASP A 143 14.94 -5.51 5.34
CA ASP A 143 14.50 -6.72 6.06
C ASP A 143 14.53 -6.61 7.58
N VAL A 144 15.45 -5.81 8.13
CA VAL A 144 15.54 -5.53 9.58
C VAL A 144 14.29 -4.84 10.12
N ASN A 145 13.61 -4.03 9.30
CA ASN A 145 12.36 -3.35 9.67
C ASN A 145 11.11 -4.15 9.30
N GLY A 146 11.25 -5.42 8.95
CA GLY A 146 10.12 -6.18 8.43
C GLY A 146 9.96 -7.57 9.01
N VAL A 147 8.73 -8.05 8.93
CA VAL A 147 8.34 -9.40 9.32
C VAL A 147 7.20 -9.90 8.42
N TRP A 148 7.20 -11.20 8.10
CA TRP A 148 6.05 -11.84 7.48
C TRP A 148 5.01 -12.19 8.54
N LEU A 149 3.81 -11.64 8.42
CA LEU A 149 2.69 -11.94 9.33
C LEU A 149 1.54 -12.59 8.56
N PRO A 150 0.85 -13.60 9.12
CA PRO A 150 -0.36 -14.15 8.53
C PRO A 150 -1.45 -13.06 8.46
N GLU A 151 -2.27 -13.07 7.42
CA GLU A 151 -3.35 -12.06 7.26
C GLU A 151 -4.30 -12.08 8.45
N LYS A 152 -4.74 -13.29 8.84
CA LYS A 152 -5.60 -13.55 10.00
C LYS A 152 -5.03 -14.69 10.83
N ALA A 153 -5.46 -14.84 12.07
CA ALA A 153 -5.01 -15.92 12.97
C ALA A 153 -5.17 -17.33 12.36
N GLN A 154 -6.26 -17.55 11.65
CA GLN A 154 -6.55 -18.82 10.97
C GLN A 154 -5.68 -19.11 9.74
N ASP A 155 -4.94 -18.12 9.26
CA ASP A 155 -4.06 -18.24 8.09
C ASP A 155 -2.62 -18.65 8.47
N ARG A 156 -2.36 -18.88 9.76
CA ARG A 156 -1.09 -19.38 10.27
C ARG A 156 -0.76 -20.73 9.65
N LYS A 157 0.50 -20.94 9.31
CA LYS A 157 0.99 -22.27 8.99
C LYS A 157 0.92 -23.17 10.23
N LYS A 158 0.85 -24.47 10.01
CA LYS A 158 0.93 -25.46 11.10
C LYS A 158 2.21 -25.22 11.93
N GLY A 159 2.05 -25.00 13.23
CA GLY A 159 3.14 -24.72 14.15
C GLY A 159 3.62 -23.26 14.20
N ASP A 160 3.03 -22.35 13.39
CA ASP A 160 3.34 -20.93 13.43
C ASP A 160 2.48 -20.21 14.49
N THR A 161 3.12 -19.40 15.33
CA THR A 161 2.47 -18.60 16.37
C THR A 161 2.43 -17.11 16.05
N ALA A 162 2.99 -16.69 14.92
CA ALA A 162 3.15 -15.28 14.57
C ALA A 162 1.86 -14.48 14.71
N THR A 163 1.98 -13.25 15.18
CA THR A 163 0.88 -12.28 15.31
C THR A 163 0.16 -12.10 13.98
N ALA A 164 -1.17 -12.07 13.98
CA ALA A 164 -1.92 -11.83 12.75
C ALA A 164 -1.87 -10.34 12.38
N HIS A 165 -1.69 -10.07 11.08
CA HIS A 165 -1.65 -8.72 10.52
C HIS A 165 -2.99 -7.98 10.72
N SER A 166 -4.10 -8.71 10.67
CA SER A 166 -5.45 -8.20 10.93
C SER A 166 -6.03 -8.83 12.18
N GLY A 167 -6.61 -8.00 13.07
CA GLY A 167 -7.35 -8.46 14.26
C GLY A 167 -6.52 -8.58 15.54
N GLU A 168 -5.19 -8.57 15.48
CA GLU A 168 -4.32 -8.69 16.68
C GLU A 168 -3.55 -7.39 16.98
N GLY A 169 -4.06 -6.26 16.53
CA GLY A 169 -3.70 -4.92 16.99
C GLY A 169 -2.41 -4.30 16.47
N VAL A 170 -1.73 -4.93 15.47
CA VAL A 170 -0.44 -4.41 14.93
C VAL A 170 -0.53 -3.07 14.17
N HIS A 171 -1.72 -2.51 14.02
CA HIS A 171 -1.94 -1.16 13.50
C HIS A 171 -2.51 -0.21 14.56
N GLY A 172 -2.77 -0.73 15.76
CA GLY A 172 -3.36 -0.01 16.90
C GLY A 172 -2.41 0.99 17.56
N ASP A 173 -2.94 1.72 18.53
CA ASP A 173 -2.19 2.70 19.29
C ASP A 173 -1.18 2.04 20.24
N ASP A 174 -1.59 0.97 20.88
CA ASP A 174 -0.75 0.20 21.82
C ASP A 174 0.48 -0.39 21.12
N TYR A 175 0.30 -0.89 19.88
CA TYR A 175 1.43 -1.34 19.05
C TYR A 175 2.41 -0.19 18.77
N LYS A 176 1.90 0.96 18.32
CA LYS A 176 2.74 2.14 18.00
C LYS A 176 3.48 2.63 19.25
N GLN A 177 2.81 2.62 20.40
CA GLN A 177 3.43 2.97 21.68
C GLN A 177 4.54 2.00 22.04
N HIS A 178 4.30 0.70 21.91
CA HIS A 178 5.29 -0.34 22.20
C HIS A 178 6.54 -0.23 21.29
N VAL A 179 6.33 -0.04 19.98
CA VAL A 179 7.43 0.19 19.03
C VAL A 179 8.21 1.46 19.38
N TRP A 180 7.50 2.53 19.72
CA TRP A 180 8.10 3.78 20.16
C TRP A 180 8.97 3.60 21.40
N GLU A 181 8.44 3.00 22.47
CA GLU A 181 9.16 2.78 23.72
C GLU A 181 10.43 1.95 23.50
N THR A 182 10.36 0.97 22.63
CA THR A 182 11.50 0.09 22.33
C THR A 182 12.61 0.82 21.56
N LEU A 183 12.27 1.75 20.65
CA LEU A 183 13.24 2.33 19.70
C LEU A 183 13.63 3.78 19.98
N LYS A 184 12.86 4.53 20.79
CA LYS A 184 13.10 5.96 21.02
C LYS A 184 14.48 6.24 21.64
N GLY A 185 14.96 5.37 22.50
CA GLY A 185 16.22 5.52 23.25
C GLY A 185 17.49 5.17 22.46
N ALA A 186 17.38 4.39 21.37
CA ALA A 186 18.53 3.94 20.60
C ALA A 186 19.35 5.12 20.05
N LYS A 187 20.65 5.16 20.28
CA LYS A 187 21.55 6.26 19.84
C LYS A 187 22.35 5.89 18.59
N THR A 188 22.61 4.61 18.40
CA THR A 188 23.38 4.07 17.28
C THR A 188 22.50 3.24 16.35
N LYS A 189 23.02 2.94 15.15
CA LYS A 189 22.38 2.04 14.20
C LYS A 189 22.20 0.65 14.79
N ASP A 190 23.22 0.13 15.43
CA ASP A 190 23.22 -1.22 16.02
C ASP A 190 22.18 -1.36 17.12
N GLU A 191 22.10 -0.37 18.05
CA GLU A 191 21.05 -0.34 19.08
C GLU A 191 19.64 -0.32 18.50
N PHE A 192 19.45 0.44 17.41
CA PHE A 192 18.16 0.52 16.74
C PHE A 192 17.80 -0.80 16.05
N GLU A 193 18.74 -1.41 15.34
CA GLU A 193 18.55 -2.71 14.68
C GLU A 193 18.33 -3.84 15.70
N GLN A 194 18.99 -3.83 16.87
CA GLN A 194 18.71 -4.74 17.99
C GLN A 194 17.28 -4.57 18.52
N GLY A 195 16.81 -3.32 18.66
CA GLY A 195 15.43 -3.03 19.03
C GLY A 195 14.43 -3.57 18.00
N LEU A 196 14.71 -3.41 16.69
CA LEU A 196 13.90 -3.99 15.63
C LEU A 196 13.89 -5.53 15.67
N ALA A 197 15.04 -6.16 15.91
CA ALA A 197 15.15 -7.61 16.04
C ALA A 197 14.32 -8.14 17.22
N LYS A 198 14.32 -7.44 18.37
CA LYS A 198 13.46 -7.76 19.52
C LYS A 198 11.99 -7.71 19.12
N LEU A 199 11.53 -6.61 18.50
CA LEU A 199 10.15 -6.45 18.07
C LEU A 199 9.74 -7.51 17.03
N LYS A 200 10.63 -7.83 16.07
CA LYS A 200 10.43 -8.88 15.09
C LYS A 200 10.22 -10.25 15.77
N ASN A 201 11.04 -10.56 16.76
CA ASN A 201 10.93 -11.81 17.55
C ASN A 201 9.60 -11.86 18.32
N GLU A 202 9.20 -10.76 18.98
CA GLU A 202 7.92 -10.67 19.69
C GLU A 202 6.73 -10.93 18.77
N LEU A 203 6.72 -10.31 17.57
CA LEU A 203 5.67 -10.52 16.56
C LEU A 203 5.67 -11.94 16.00
N SER A 204 6.85 -12.53 15.78
CA SER A 204 6.97 -13.92 15.31
C SER A 204 6.50 -14.94 16.36
N ASN A 205 6.54 -14.57 17.63
CA ASN A 205 6.09 -15.40 18.76
C ASN A 205 4.65 -15.06 19.24
N GLY A 206 3.89 -14.32 18.46
CA GLY A 206 2.45 -14.13 18.68
C GLY A 206 2.08 -13.06 19.70
N LYS A 207 2.93 -12.06 19.93
CA LYS A 207 2.59 -10.93 20.82
C LYS A 207 1.43 -10.13 20.22
N THR A 208 0.31 -10.06 20.93
CA THR A 208 -0.88 -9.31 20.55
C THR A 208 -0.93 -7.94 21.23
N PHE A 209 -1.72 -7.03 20.66
CA PHE A 209 -1.93 -5.67 21.15
C PHE A 209 -3.43 -5.39 21.24
N ALA A 210 -3.82 -4.47 22.13
CA ALA A 210 -5.23 -4.15 22.29
C ALA A 210 -5.82 -3.58 20.98
N VAL A 211 -6.97 -4.14 20.59
CA VAL A 211 -7.79 -3.64 19.49
C VAL A 211 -8.85 -2.76 20.10
N LYS A 212 -8.73 -1.44 19.95
CA LYS A 212 -9.85 -0.55 20.31
C LYS A 212 -10.98 -0.76 19.31
N HIS A 213 -12.04 -1.43 19.73
CA HIS A 213 -13.29 -1.41 18.98
C HIS A 213 -13.82 0.02 18.98
N LYS A 214 -13.99 0.59 17.78
CA LYS A 214 -14.69 1.86 17.59
C LYS A 214 -16.18 1.65 17.73
#